data_d661bd7542e060a3acdba9f8000f45b0
#
_entry.id   d661bd7542e060a3acdba9f8000f45b0
#
_cell.length_a   1.000
_cell.length_b   1.000
_cell.length_c   1.000
_cell.angle_alpha   90.00
_cell.angle_beta   90.00
_cell.angle_gamma   90.00
#
_symmetry.space_group_name_H-M   'P 1'
#
loop_
_entity.id
_entity.type
_entity.pdbx_description
1 polymer ?
#
loop_
_entity_poly.entity_id
_entity_poly.type
_entity_poly.pdbx_seq_one_letter_code
_entity_poly.pdbx_strand_id
1 'polypeptide(L)'
;MRIPLGEVRTMKTIDELWYGNVSPFEQCTRGDKRLKELLKLVARNREELDGTLTDKQKETFEKFEECMNEMHGVAERDAFSHGFRLGVQLMAESFLQPITFED
;
A
#
# COMPACT_ATOMS: atom_id res chain seq x y z
N MET A 1 6.57 -33.43 10.98
CA MET A 1 5.09 -33.29 11.12
C MET A 1 4.47 -33.16 9.75
N ARG A 2 3.46 -33.94 9.52
CA ARG A 2 2.78 -33.90 8.23
C ARG A 2 1.75 -32.79 8.22
N ILE A 3 1.80 -31.94 7.18
CA ILE A 3 0.81 -30.88 7.00
C ILE A 3 -0.41 -31.47 6.29
N PRO A 4 -1.62 -31.36 6.88
CA PRO A 4 -2.83 -31.80 6.21
C PRO A 4 -3.08 -31.07 4.90
N LEU A 5 -3.76 -31.72 3.96
CA LEU A 5 -4.05 -31.13 2.65
C LEU A 5 -4.77 -29.79 2.76
N GLY A 6 -5.61 -29.60 3.79
CA GLY A 6 -6.27 -28.33 4.00
C GLY A 6 -5.33 -27.17 4.34
N GLU A 7 -4.15 -27.49 4.88
CA GLU A 7 -3.14 -26.49 5.25
C GLU A 7 -2.18 -26.17 4.09
N VAL A 8 -2.25 -26.91 2.98
CA VAL A 8 -1.56 -26.53 1.76
C VAL A 8 -2.00 -25.14 1.31
N ARG A 9 -3.12 -24.65 1.81
CA ARG A 9 -3.57 -23.28 1.62
C ARG A 9 -2.58 -22.23 2.10
N THR A 10 -1.64 -22.58 3.00
CA THR A 10 -0.57 -21.68 3.40
C THR A 10 0.35 -21.33 2.24
N MET A 11 0.34 -22.14 1.18
CA MET A 11 1.08 -21.89 -0.05
C MET A 11 0.30 -21.03 -1.05
N LYS A 12 -0.91 -20.63 -0.71
CA LYS A 12 -1.80 -19.91 -1.60
C LYS A 12 -1.21 -18.57 -2.06
N THR A 13 -0.47 -17.90 -1.20
CA THR A 13 0.17 -16.63 -1.55
C THR A 13 1.15 -16.78 -2.71
N ILE A 14 1.91 -17.87 -2.71
CA ILE A 14 2.85 -18.17 -3.79
C ILE A 14 2.09 -18.42 -5.09
N ASP A 15 1.01 -19.17 -5.02
CA ASP A 15 0.18 -19.46 -6.18
C ASP A 15 -0.45 -18.18 -6.74
N GLU A 16 -0.97 -17.33 -5.87
CA GLU A 16 -1.55 -16.04 -6.26
C GLU A 16 -0.51 -15.13 -6.91
N LEU A 17 0.72 -15.15 -6.38
CA LEU A 17 1.82 -14.38 -6.97
C LEU A 17 2.12 -14.88 -8.39
N TRP A 18 2.18 -16.22 -8.55
CA TRP A 18 2.43 -16.83 -9.85
C TRP A 18 1.39 -16.44 -10.90
N TYR A 19 0.13 -16.39 -10.50
CA TYR A 19 -0.98 -16.01 -11.38
C TYR A 19 -1.16 -14.51 -11.54
N GLY A 20 -0.31 -13.70 -10.93
CA GLY A 20 -0.37 -12.26 -11.06
C GLY A 20 -1.48 -11.59 -10.23
N ASN A 21 -1.98 -12.27 -9.22
CA ASN A 21 -3.10 -11.81 -8.40
C ASN A 21 -2.67 -11.09 -7.13
N VAL A 22 -1.36 -10.87 -6.95
CA VAL A 22 -0.85 -10.13 -5.79
C VAL A 22 -0.61 -8.69 -6.18
N SER A 23 -1.44 -7.80 -5.66
CA SER A 23 -1.28 -6.37 -5.80
C SER A 23 -1.28 -5.76 -4.39
N PRO A 24 -0.10 -5.43 -3.84
CA PRO A 24 -0.02 -4.87 -2.49
C PRO A 24 -0.86 -3.61 -2.31
N PHE A 25 -0.87 -2.74 -3.31
CA PHE A 25 -1.65 -1.50 -3.26
C PHE A 25 -3.14 -1.80 -3.13
N GLU A 26 -3.69 -2.63 -4.02
CA GLU A 26 -5.10 -2.96 -3.99
C GLU A 26 -5.51 -3.68 -2.73
N GLN A 27 -4.69 -4.62 -2.28
CA GLN A 27 -4.98 -5.39 -1.07
C GLN A 27 -4.92 -4.54 0.18
N CYS A 28 -3.97 -3.59 0.22
CA CYS A 28 -3.79 -2.69 1.35
C CYS A 28 -4.95 -1.70 1.47
N THR A 29 -5.53 -1.25 0.36
CA THR A 29 -6.59 -0.24 0.33
C THR A 29 -7.98 -0.84 0.31
N ARG A 30 -8.13 -2.08 -0.11
CA ARG A 30 -9.42 -2.77 -0.18
C ARG A 30 -10.04 -2.90 1.21
N GLY A 31 -11.27 -2.43 1.36
CA GLY A 31 -11.99 -2.54 2.62
C GLY A 31 -11.64 -1.50 3.67
N ASP A 32 -10.74 -0.60 3.38
CA ASP A 32 -10.42 0.50 4.28
C ASP A 32 -11.51 1.56 4.20
N LYS A 33 -12.38 1.56 5.18
CA LYS A 33 -13.54 2.46 5.23
C LYS A 33 -13.14 3.92 5.36
N ARG A 34 -12.12 4.19 6.18
CA ARG A 34 -11.65 5.56 6.38
C ARG A 34 -11.04 6.13 5.10
N LEU A 35 -10.27 5.31 4.39
CA LEU A 35 -9.72 5.73 3.11
C LEU A 35 -10.81 6.06 2.10
N LYS A 36 -11.84 5.21 2.03
CA LYS A 36 -12.98 5.45 1.12
C LYS A 36 -13.71 6.74 1.45
N GLU A 37 -13.92 7.03 2.73
CA GLU A 37 -14.53 8.27 3.18
C GLU A 37 -13.70 9.49 2.77
N LEU A 38 -12.39 9.41 2.98
CA LEU A 38 -11.47 10.48 2.60
C LEU A 38 -11.43 10.70 1.10
N LEU A 39 -11.45 9.63 0.32
CA LEU A 39 -11.50 9.75 -1.14
C LEU A 39 -12.77 10.47 -1.62
N LYS A 40 -13.90 10.20 -1.00
CA LYS A 40 -15.16 10.89 -1.31
C LYS A 40 -15.07 12.38 -0.95
N LEU A 41 -14.48 12.69 0.20
CA LEU A 41 -14.30 14.07 0.65
C LEU A 41 -13.34 14.82 -0.27
N VAL A 42 -12.26 14.20 -0.68
CA VAL A 42 -11.31 14.78 -1.62
C VAL A 42 -12.01 15.10 -2.95
N ALA A 43 -12.77 14.16 -3.47
CA ALA A 43 -13.49 14.35 -4.74
C ALA A 43 -14.50 15.50 -4.65
N ARG A 44 -15.25 15.56 -3.56
CA ARG A 44 -16.23 16.62 -3.33
C ARG A 44 -15.55 17.99 -3.21
N ASN A 45 -14.50 18.06 -2.42
CA ASN A 45 -13.79 19.33 -2.20
C ASN A 45 -13.10 19.81 -3.48
N ARG A 46 -12.59 18.87 -4.27
CA ARG A 46 -12.01 19.20 -5.56
C ARG A 46 -13.04 19.76 -6.52
N GLU A 47 -14.23 19.19 -6.57
CA GLU A 47 -15.32 19.67 -7.41
C GLU A 47 -15.74 21.07 -7.02
N GLU A 48 -15.89 21.33 -5.71
CA GLU A 48 -16.19 22.68 -5.21
C GLU A 48 -15.12 23.68 -5.61
N LEU A 49 -13.87 23.33 -5.40
CA LEU A 49 -12.74 24.21 -5.74
C LEU A 49 -12.71 24.49 -7.24
N ASP A 50 -12.91 23.47 -8.05
CA ASP A 50 -12.88 23.60 -9.50
C ASP A 50 -13.93 24.61 -10.01
N GLY A 51 -15.08 24.66 -9.36
CA GLY A 51 -16.14 25.62 -9.69
C GLY A 51 -15.81 27.09 -9.37
N THR A 52 -14.78 27.32 -8.54
CA THR A 52 -14.36 28.67 -8.13
C THR A 52 -13.11 29.16 -8.85
N LEU A 53 -12.42 28.31 -9.58
CA LEU A 53 -11.16 28.64 -10.22
C LEU A 53 -11.36 29.23 -11.60
N THR A 54 -10.50 30.16 -11.97
CA THR A 54 -10.36 30.62 -13.36
C THR A 54 -9.71 29.54 -14.21
N ASP A 55 -9.78 29.66 -15.54
CA ASP A 55 -9.15 28.70 -16.44
C ASP A 55 -7.64 28.58 -16.20
N LYS A 56 -6.99 29.70 -15.94
CA LYS A 56 -5.55 29.70 -15.63
C LYS A 56 -5.25 28.99 -14.32
N GLN A 57 -6.08 29.23 -13.32
CA GLN A 57 -5.93 28.59 -12.02
C GLN A 57 -6.19 27.09 -12.10
N LYS A 58 -7.17 26.64 -12.89
CA LYS A 58 -7.42 25.22 -13.13
C LYS A 58 -6.23 24.54 -13.76
N GLU A 59 -5.62 25.18 -14.75
CA GLU A 59 -4.43 24.64 -15.40
C GLU A 59 -3.30 24.43 -14.39
N THR A 60 -3.04 25.43 -13.57
CA THR A 60 -2.00 25.35 -12.54
C THR A 60 -2.33 24.28 -11.49
N PHE A 61 -3.60 24.19 -11.09
CA PHE A 61 -4.06 23.20 -10.14
C PHE A 61 -3.91 21.77 -10.67
N GLU A 62 -4.24 21.55 -11.93
CA GLU A 62 -4.06 20.24 -12.57
C GLU A 62 -2.60 19.81 -12.59
N LYS A 63 -1.69 20.74 -12.88
CA LYS A 63 -0.25 20.46 -12.83
C LYS A 63 0.19 20.09 -11.42
N PHE A 64 -0.34 20.79 -10.43
CA PHE A 64 -0.07 20.48 -9.02
C PHE A 64 -0.56 19.08 -8.68
N GLU A 65 -1.78 18.74 -9.07
CA GLU A 65 -2.34 17.41 -8.81
C GLU A 65 -1.51 16.31 -9.45
N GLU A 66 -1.09 16.50 -10.69
CA GLU A 66 -0.25 15.52 -11.40
C GLU A 66 1.05 15.26 -10.64
N CYS A 67 1.71 16.32 -10.20
CA CYS A 67 2.94 16.20 -9.42
C CYS A 67 2.70 15.55 -8.07
N MET A 68 1.61 15.90 -7.39
CA MET A 68 1.26 15.31 -6.10
C MET A 68 0.95 13.82 -6.24
N ASN A 69 0.21 13.43 -7.27
CA ASN A 69 -0.11 12.04 -7.51
C ASN A 69 1.13 11.22 -7.84
N GLU A 70 2.03 11.76 -8.63
CA GLU A 70 3.30 11.12 -8.94
C GLU A 70 4.16 10.97 -7.68
N MET A 71 4.25 12.03 -6.88
CA MET A 71 4.98 12.01 -5.61
C MET A 71 4.44 10.96 -4.66
N HIS A 72 3.12 10.90 -4.52
CA HIS A 72 2.47 9.89 -3.66
C HIS A 72 2.75 8.48 -4.16
N GLY A 73 2.67 8.25 -5.47
CA GLY A 73 2.96 6.94 -6.04
C GLY A 73 4.39 6.49 -5.78
N VAL A 74 5.35 7.39 -5.94
CA VAL A 74 6.76 7.10 -5.64
C VAL A 74 6.95 6.83 -4.14
N ALA A 75 6.37 7.66 -3.28
CA ALA A 75 6.47 7.50 -1.83
C ALA A 75 5.84 6.19 -1.34
N GLU A 76 4.69 5.82 -1.88
CA GLU A 76 4.02 4.56 -1.53
C GLU A 76 4.85 3.35 -1.93
N ARG A 77 5.42 3.37 -3.14
CA ARG A 77 6.29 2.30 -3.61
C ARG A 77 7.54 2.18 -2.73
N ASP A 78 8.16 3.31 -2.41
CA ASP A 78 9.37 3.32 -1.59
C ASP A 78 9.07 2.86 -0.16
N ALA A 79 7.94 3.28 0.40
CA ALA A 79 7.51 2.82 1.72
C ALA A 79 7.27 1.31 1.74
N PHE A 80 6.63 0.77 0.71
CA PHE A 80 6.42 -0.67 0.59
C PHE A 80 7.74 -1.42 0.52
N SER A 81 8.66 -0.96 -0.35
CA SER A 81 9.98 -1.57 -0.51
C SER A 81 10.77 -1.55 0.80
N HIS A 82 10.75 -0.41 1.48
CA HIS A 82 11.44 -0.27 2.76
C HIS A 82 10.84 -1.18 3.82
N GLY A 83 9.52 -1.21 3.94
CA GLY A 83 8.82 -2.06 4.91
C GLY A 83 9.09 -3.53 4.68
N PHE A 84 9.08 -3.96 3.42
CA PHE A 84 9.39 -5.34 3.06
C PHE A 84 10.81 -5.72 3.49
N ARG A 85 11.81 -4.88 3.15
CA ARG A 85 13.21 -5.13 3.51
C ARG A 85 13.40 -5.14 5.01
N LEU A 86 12.78 -4.20 5.70
CA LEU A 86 12.88 -4.14 7.17
C LEU A 86 12.29 -5.39 7.79
N GLY A 87 11.12 -5.84 7.32
CA GLY A 87 10.50 -7.06 7.82
C GLY A 87 11.38 -8.29 7.63
N VAL A 88 11.96 -8.43 6.43
CA VAL A 88 12.89 -9.54 6.15
C VAL A 88 14.12 -9.48 7.04
N GLN A 89 14.69 -8.28 7.21
CA GLN A 89 15.87 -8.10 8.04
C GLN A 89 15.60 -8.42 9.51
N LEU A 90 14.47 -7.95 10.04
CA LEU A 90 14.06 -8.26 11.41
C LEU A 90 13.88 -9.76 11.60
N MET A 91 13.27 -10.43 10.65
CA MET A 91 13.09 -11.87 10.70
C MET A 91 14.42 -12.61 10.68
N ALA A 92 15.31 -12.22 9.78
CA ALA A 92 16.64 -12.84 9.65
C ALA A 92 17.45 -12.67 10.95
N GLU A 93 17.45 -11.47 11.52
CA GLU A 93 18.14 -11.22 12.79
C GLU A 93 17.56 -12.03 13.93
N SER A 94 16.23 -12.21 13.96
CA SER A 94 15.57 -13.02 14.97
C SER A 94 16.00 -14.49 14.92
N PHE A 95 16.25 -15.02 13.72
CA PHE A 95 16.76 -16.39 13.57
C PHE A 95 18.23 -16.50 13.96
N LEU A 96 19.03 -15.48 13.71
CA LEU A 96 20.45 -15.48 14.02
C LEU A 96 20.73 -15.19 15.50
N GLN A 97 19.89 -14.38 16.13
CA GLN A 97 20.03 -13.98 17.52
C GLN A 97 18.68 -14.09 18.24
N PRO A 98 18.19 -15.30 18.47
CA PRO A 98 16.91 -15.46 19.15
C PRO A 98 16.97 -14.93 20.58
N ILE A 99 15.84 -14.38 21.01
CA ILE A 99 15.70 -13.92 22.39
C ILE A 99 15.70 -15.13 23.31
N THR A 100 16.49 -15.06 24.39
CA THR A 100 16.44 -16.08 25.43
C THR A 100 15.80 -15.50 26.67
N PHE A 101 15.08 -16.34 27.39
CA PHE A 101 14.45 -15.96 28.65
C PHE A 101 15.21 -16.54 29.86
N GLU A 102 16.32 -17.20 29.61
CA GLU A 102 17.19 -17.73 30.61
C GLU A 102 18.45 -16.89 30.70
N ASP A 103 18.73 -16.36 31.87
CA ASP A 103 19.93 -15.57 32.10
C ASP A 103 20.75 -16.17 33.24
#